data_b3d367193eeacf2203c3eb1bb3e3dd52
#
_entry.id   b3d367193eeacf2203c3eb1bb3e3dd52
#
_cell.length_a   1.000
_cell.length_b   1.000
_cell.length_c   1.000
_cell.angle_alpha   90.00
_cell.angle_beta   90.00
_cell.angle_gamma   90.00
#
_symmetry.space_group_name_H-M   'P 1'
#
loop_
_entity.id
_entity.type
_entity.pdbx_description
1 polymer ?
#
loop_
_entity_poly.entity_id
_entity_poly.type
_entity_poly.pdbx_seq_one_letter_code
_entity_poly.pdbx_strand_id
1 'polypeptide(L)'
;MNTTRLPTALVLGCLCAAASAADNSIMTKGQKVYESNCVACHGKKGEGRGIMFPPLYRSDFIMKKPQVLLHSMVKGINGTIKVNGKTYNGFMPATAISDADIAAVATYIMNAFDNGGGSVTEKDVKQAKNKKKLNRQNAV
;
A
#
# COMPACT_ATOMS: atom_id res chain seq x y z
N MET A 1 -63.00 24.65 14.20
CA MET A 1 -62.24 23.37 14.16
C MET A 1 -60.98 23.64 13.38
N ASN A 2 -59.90 23.94 14.09
CA ASN A 2 -58.58 24.23 13.49
C ASN A 2 -57.65 23.00 13.68
N THR A 3 -57.34 22.31 12.61
CA THR A 3 -56.36 21.23 12.62
C THR A 3 -54.99 21.78 12.25
N THR A 4 -54.16 21.98 13.24
CA THR A 4 -52.75 22.37 13.12
C THR A 4 -51.94 21.15 12.69
N ARG A 5 -51.43 21.16 11.43
CA ARG A 5 -50.48 20.12 10.93
C ARG A 5 -49.07 20.51 11.34
N LEU A 6 -48.43 19.68 12.13
CA LEU A 6 -47.00 19.78 12.42
C LEU A 6 -46.19 19.32 11.19
N PRO A 7 -45.10 20.00 10.82
CA PRO A 7 -44.18 19.51 9.80
C PRO A 7 -43.27 18.47 10.40
N THR A 8 -43.28 17.28 9.83
CA THR A 8 -42.28 16.20 10.11
C THR A 8 -40.94 16.64 9.55
N ALA A 9 -40.05 17.12 10.41
CA ALA A 9 -38.65 17.39 10.02
C ALA A 9 -37.94 16.08 9.77
N LEU A 10 -37.57 15.84 8.52
CA LEU A 10 -36.76 14.70 8.08
C LEU A 10 -35.31 14.95 8.53
N VAL A 11 -34.88 14.27 9.58
CA VAL A 11 -33.46 14.28 10.01
C VAL A 11 -32.71 13.32 9.09
N LEU A 12 -32.19 13.86 7.99
CA LEU A 12 -31.21 13.17 7.13
C LEU A 12 -29.84 13.76 7.46
N GLY A 13 -29.16 13.19 8.43
CA GLY A 13 -27.91 13.74 8.95
C GLY A 13 -26.85 12.67 9.22
N CYS A 14 -25.79 12.72 8.44
CA CYS A 14 -24.43 12.39 8.85
C CYS A 14 -24.01 10.91 8.99
N LEU A 15 -23.85 10.19 7.85
CA LEU A 15 -23.09 8.92 7.80
C LEU A 15 -21.72 9.04 7.11
N CYS A 16 -21.28 10.21 6.66
CA CYS A 16 -20.05 10.34 5.86
C CYS A 16 -18.76 10.61 6.64
N ALA A 17 -18.81 10.86 7.96
CA ALA A 17 -17.64 11.28 8.72
C ALA A 17 -16.71 10.14 9.18
N ALA A 18 -17.21 8.92 9.28
CA ALA A 18 -16.43 7.79 9.84
C ALA A 18 -15.39 7.21 8.84
N ALA A 19 -15.65 7.23 7.54
CA ALA A 19 -14.75 6.67 6.54
C ALA A 19 -13.46 7.51 6.40
N SER A 20 -13.56 8.83 6.43
CA SER A 20 -12.38 9.72 6.30
C SER A 20 -11.39 9.62 7.46
N ALA A 21 -11.88 9.33 8.67
CA ALA A 21 -11.03 9.19 9.86
C ALA A 21 -10.22 7.88 9.85
N ALA A 22 -10.82 6.80 9.36
CA ALA A 22 -10.15 5.50 9.25
C ALA A 22 -9.04 5.52 8.18
N ASP A 23 -9.28 6.15 7.03
CA ASP A 23 -8.28 6.31 5.98
C ASP A 23 -7.09 7.14 6.44
N ASN A 24 -7.33 8.22 7.18
CA ASN A 24 -6.27 9.07 7.72
C ASN A 24 -5.41 8.34 8.77
N SER A 25 -6.03 7.48 9.58
CA SER A 25 -5.33 6.65 10.57
C SER A 25 -4.39 5.64 9.92
N ILE A 26 -4.84 4.92 8.87
CA ILE A 26 -4.01 3.92 8.20
C ILE A 26 -2.86 4.56 7.42
N MET A 27 -3.08 5.71 6.81
CA MET A 27 -2.04 6.47 6.12
C MET A 27 -0.96 6.96 7.07
N THR A 28 -1.36 7.52 8.22
CA THR A 28 -0.41 7.96 9.26
C THR A 28 0.41 6.79 9.82
N LYS A 29 -0.24 5.66 10.07
CA LYS A 29 0.45 4.43 10.51
C LYS A 29 1.41 3.94 9.43
N GLY A 30 0.97 3.86 8.19
CA GLY A 30 1.77 3.41 7.06
C GLY A 30 3.00 4.29 6.83
N GLN A 31 2.85 5.61 6.97
CA GLN A 31 3.97 6.55 6.89
C GLN A 31 5.03 6.26 7.96
N LYS A 32 4.63 6.11 9.22
CA LYS A 32 5.57 5.79 10.32
C LYS A 32 6.32 4.47 10.08
N VAL A 33 5.60 3.45 9.61
CA VAL A 33 6.21 2.16 9.26
C VAL A 33 7.21 2.31 8.11
N TYR A 34 6.84 3.09 7.08
CA TYR A 34 7.71 3.40 5.94
C TYR A 34 9.00 4.09 6.38
N GLU A 35 8.87 5.12 7.20
CA GLU A 35 10.01 5.89 7.71
C GLU A 35 10.99 5.02 8.52
N SER A 36 10.47 4.08 9.29
CA SER A 36 11.29 3.20 10.14
C SER A 36 11.93 2.03 9.39
N ASN A 37 11.31 1.52 8.31
CA ASN A 37 11.71 0.24 7.71
C ASN A 37 12.15 0.34 6.25
N CYS A 38 11.75 1.39 5.52
CA CYS A 38 11.88 1.43 4.06
C CYS A 38 12.76 2.57 3.54
N VAL A 39 12.75 3.72 4.23
CA VAL A 39 13.45 4.94 3.81
C VAL A 39 14.95 4.73 3.59
N ALA A 40 15.59 3.90 4.40
CA ALA A 40 17.03 3.65 4.30
C ALA A 40 17.43 3.16 2.88
N CYS A 41 16.59 2.36 2.25
CA CYS A 41 16.81 1.81 0.93
C CYS A 41 16.08 2.59 -0.18
N HIS A 42 14.80 2.93 0.04
CA HIS A 42 13.95 3.47 -1.02
C HIS A 42 13.84 5.00 -1.04
N GLY A 43 14.46 5.70 -0.08
CA GLY A 43 14.40 7.15 0.02
C GLY A 43 13.10 7.66 0.67
N LYS A 44 13.10 8.93 1.12
CA LYS A 44 11.96 9.53 1.83
C LYS A 44 10.72 9.70 0.95
N LYS A 45 10.93 9.93 -0.34
CA LYS A 45 9.87 10.13 -1.34
C LYS A 45 9.67 8.91 -2.24
N GLY A 46 10.25 7.77 -1.87
CA GLY A 46 10.19 6.57 -2.70
C GLY A 46 11.01 6.69 -3.98
N GLU A 47 11.98 7.59 -4.04
CA GLU A 47 12.80 7.87 -5.23
C GLU A 47 13.80 6.77 -5.57
N GLY A 48 14.07 5.86 -4.63
CA GLY A 48 15.09 4.84 -4.76
C GLY A 48 16.51 5.36 -4.60
N ARG A 49 17.51 4.49 -4.73
CA ARG A 49 18.94 4.87 -4.63
C ARG A 49 19.80 4.12 -5.63
N GLY A 50 20.36 4.86 -6.59
CA GLY A 50 21.31 4.35 -7.56
C GLY A 50 20.77 3.19 -8.40
N ILE A 51 21.58 2.14 -8.54
CA ILE A 51 21.25 0.93 -9.30
C ILE A 51 20.81 -0.25 -8.42
N MET A 52 20.89 -0.09 -7.10
CA MET A 52 20.61 -1.17 -6.13
C MET A 52 19.16 -1.14 -5.65
N PHE A 53 18.61 0.06 -5.41
CA PHE A 53 17.31 0.23 -4.79
C PHE A 53 16.34 0.91 -5.74
N PRO A 54 15.37 0.16 -6.28
CA PRO A 54 14.42 0.71 -7.26
C PRO A 54 13.50 1.76 -6.63
N PRO A 55 13.01 2.73 -7.42
CA PRO A 55 12.01 3.67 -6.96
C PRO A 55 10.68 2.97 -6.67
N LEU A 56 10.02 3.45 -5.64
CA LEU A 56 8.62 3.12 -5.32
C LEU A 56 7.67 4.20 -5.86
N TYR A 57 8.18 5.41 -6.12
CA TYR A 57 7.40 6.50 -6.70
C TYR A 57 7.07 6.19 -8.16
N ARG A 58 5.76 6.22 -8.49
CA ARG A 58 5.22 5.93 -9.83
C ARG A 58 5.83 4.67 -10.46
N SER A 59 5.90 3.62 -9.65
CA SER A 59 6.53 2.36 -10.05
C SER A 59 5.56 1.54 -10.92
N ASP A 60 5.91 1.33 -12.19
CA ASP A 60 5.17 0.46 -13.10
C ASP A 60 5.13 -1.00 -12.61
N PHE A 61 6.12 -1.41 -11.84
CA PHE A 61 6.19 -2.71 -11.19
C PHE A 61 5.07 -2.90 -10.14
N ILE A 62 4.68 -1.81 -9.44
CA ILE A 62 3.60 -1.81 -8.46
C ILE A 62 2.25 -1.58 -9.15
N MET A 63 2.15 -0.55 -10.01
CA MET A 63 0.90 -0.13 -10.64
C MET A 63 0.26 -1.21 -11.52
N LYS A 64 1.07 -1.95 -12.27
CA LYS A 64 0.56 -3.01 -13.15
C LYS A 64 0.00 -4.20 -12.39
N LYS A 65 0.53 -4.50 -11.23
CA LYS A 65 0.16 -5.67 -10.42
C LYS A 65 0.31 -5.35 -8.91
N PRO A 66 -0.65 -4.70 -8.26
CA PRO A 66 -0.54 -4.33 -6.85
C PRO A 66 -0.21 -5.50 -5.91
N GLN A 67 -0.62 -6.72 -6.26
CA GLN A 67 -0.29 -7.93 -5.49
C GLN A 67 1.21 -8.23 -5.46
N VAL A 68 1.97 -7.72 -6.44
CA VAL A 68 3.44 -7.88 -6.48
C VAL A 68 4.09 -7.10 -5.35
N LEU A 69 3.56 -5.92 -4.98
CA LEU A 69 4.03 -5.17 -3.82
C LEU A 69 3.95 -6.03 -2.55
N LEU A 70 2.77 -6.59 -2.25
CA LEU A 70 2.59 -7.45 -1.08
C LEU A 70 3.50 -8.68 -1.12
N HIS A 71 3.57 -9.34 -2.27
CA HIS A 71 4.42 -10.52 -2.41
C HIS A 71 5.89 -10.18 -2.17
N SER A 72 6.35 -9.04 -2.72
CA SER A 72 7.72 -8.56 -2.51
C SER A 72 8.03 -8.28 -1.04
N MET A 73 7.06 -7.72 -0.32
CA MET A 73 7.21 -7.44 1.11
C MET A 73 7.24 -8.72 1.96
N VAL A 74 6.35 -9.68 1.68
CA VAL A 74 6.23 -10.89 2.53
C VAL A 74 7.19 -12.02 2.17
N LYS A 75 7.69 -12.07 0.92
CA LYS A 75 8.61 -13.12 0.44
C LYS A 75 10.00 -12.59 0.11
N GLY A 76 10.14 -11.27 0.03
CA GLY A 76 11.34 -10.63 -0.47
C GLY A 76 11.51 -10.77 -1.98
N ILE A 77 12.54 -10.13 -2.50
CA ILE A 77 12.97 -10.22 -3.90
C ILE A 77 14.42 -10.68 -3.91
N ASN A 78 14.74 -11.63 -4.79
CA ASN A 78 16.11 -12.04 -5.06
C ASN A 78 16.31 -12.15 -6.57
N GLY A 79 17.25 -11.37 -7.09
CA GLY A 79 17.63 -11.34 -8.50
C GLY A 79 17.07 -10.13 -9.25
N THR A 80 16.91 -10.30 -10.56
CA THR A 80 16.64 -9.21 -11.47
C THR A 80 15.15 -8.88 -11.56
N ILE A 81 14.83 -7.58 -11.46
CA ILE A 81 13.51 -7.02 -11.75
C ILE A 81 13.65 -5.81 -12.66
N LYS A 82 12.56 -5.41 -13.31
CA LYS A 82 12.49 -4.21 -14.15
C LYS A 82 11.49 -3.23 -13.56
N VAL A 83 11.93 -2.01 -13.30
CA VAL A 83 11.11 -0.93 -12.75
C VAL A 83 11.30 0.33 -13.59
N ASN A 84 10.23 0.88 -14.13
CA ASN A 84 10.22 2.08 -14.96
C ASN A 84 11.23 1.98 -16.13
N GLY A 85 11.27 0.80 -16.79
CA GLY A 85 12.16 0.54 -17.90
C GLY A 85 13.61 0.23 -17.52
N LYS A 86 14.03 0.44 -16.28
CA LYS A 86 15.39 0.20 -15.78
C LYS A 86 15.50 -1.15 -15.09
N THR A 87 16.60 -1.84 -15.33
CA THR A 87 16.90 -3.13 -14.70
C THR A 87 17.59 -2.93 -13.36
N TYR A 88 17.08 -3.62 -12.33
CA TYR A 88 17.66 -3.69 -11.00
C TYR A 88 17.97 -5.15 -10.67
N ASN A 89 19.17 -5.41 -10.17
CA ASN A 89 19.58 -6.74 -9.75
C ASN A 89 20.03 -6.66 -8.30
N GLY A 90 19.20 -7.18 -7.39
CA GLY A 90 19.50 -7.03 -5.98
C GLY A 90 18.72 -8.01 -5.10
N PHE A 91 18.81 -7.73 -3.83
CA PHE A 91 18.16 -8.49 -2.78
C PHE A 91 17.34 -7.54 -1.90
N MET A 92 16.05 -7.81 -1.80
CA MET A 92 15.17 -7.20 -0.80
C MET A 92 14.75 -8.30 0.18
N PRO A 93 15.11 -8.23 1.46
CA PRO A 93 14.66 -9.22 2.42
C PRO A 93 13.13 -9.17 2.61
N ALA A 94 12.55 -10.29 3.04
CA ALA A 94 11.17 -10.27 3.52
C ALA A 94 11.05 -9.35 4.74
N THR A 95 9.98 -8.56 4.77
CA THR A 95 9.77 -7.57 5.84
C THR A 95 9.29 -8.27 7.11
N ALA A 96 10.08 -8.21 8.19
CA ALA A 96 9.81 -8.89 9.45
C ALA A 96 9.00 -7.99 10.42
N ILE A 97 7.83 -7.53 10.00
CA ILE A 97 6.90 -6.73 10.80
C ILE A 97 5.51 -7.38 10.83
N SER A 98 4.58 -6.84 11.65
CA SER A 98 3.23 -7.39 11.77
C SER A 98 2.42 -7.30 10.47
N ASP A 99 1.41 -8.17 10.30
CA ASP A 99 0.51 -8.13 9.14
C ASP A 99 -0.22 -6.79 9.05
N ALA A 100 -0.60 -6.21 10.19
CA ALA A 100 -1.23 -4.89 10.26
C ALA A 100 -0.27 -3.77 9.81
N ASP A 101 1.01 -3.87 10.10
CA ASP A 101 2.02 -2.90 9.66
C ASP A 101 2.32 -3.06 8.16
N ILE A 102 2.41 -4.30 7.66
CA ILE A 102 2.55 -4.56 6.22
C ILE A 102 1.35 -3.98 5.46
N ALA A 103 0.13 -4.21 5.93
CA ALA A 103 -1.08 -3.66 5.32
C ALA A 103 -1.07 -2.13 5.29
N ALA A 104 -0.71 -1.51 6.41
CA ALA A 104 -0.66 -0.05 6.51
C ALA A 104 0.41 0.56 5.59
N VAL A 105 1.63 0.02 5.58
CA VAL A 105 2.71 0.56 4.76
C VAL A 105 2.49 0.28 3.27
N ALA A 106 1.89 -0.84 2.89
CA ALA A 106 1.51 -1.10 1.51
C ALA A 106 0.44 -0.11 1.03
N THR A 107 -0.59 0.15 1.84
CA THR A 107 -1.60 1.19 1.58
C THR A 107 -0.94 2.56 1.42
N TYR A 108 -0.02 2.92 2.31
CA TYR A 108 0.74 4.18 2.21
C TYR A 108 1.51 4.29 0.90
N ILE A 109 2.29 3.27 0.52
CA ILE A 109 3.09 3.26 -0.71
C ILE A 109 2.20 3.41 -1.95
N MET A 110 1.03 2.77 -1.97
CA MET A 110 0.11 2.86 -3.10
C MET A 110 -0.46 4.27 -3.27
N ASN A 111 -0.71 4.98 -2.18
CA ASN A 111 -1.36 6.30 -2.21
C ASN A 111 -0.36 7.47 -2.18
N ALA A 112 0.66 7.42 -1.35
CA ALA A 112 1.62 8.52 -1.17
C ALA A 112 2.62 8.65 -2.32
N PHE A 113 2.84 7.57 -3.09
CA PHE A 113 3.85 7.56 -4.16
C PHE A 113 3.24 7.39 -5.56
N ASP A 114 2.00 7.85 -5.77
CA ASP A 114 1.31 7.85 -7.06
C ASP A 114 1.27 6.47 -7.75
N ASN A 115 1.00 5.40 -6.99
CA ASN A 115 0.94 4.03 -7.51
C ASN A 115 -0.50 3.55 -7.81
N GLY A 116 -1.40 4.47 -8.15
CA GLY A 116 -2.77 4.14 -8.51
C GLY A 116 -3.74 4.05 -7.33
N GLY A 117 -3.26 4.25 -6.11
CA GLY A 117 -4.10 4.24 -4.90
C GLY A 117 -4.60 2.86 -4.49
N GLY A 118 -5.50 2.85 -3.53
CA GLY A 118 -6.14 1.64 -3.02
C GLY A 118 -5.80 1.35 -1.55
N SER A 119 -6.36 0.29 -1.03
CA SER A 119 -6.12 -0.16 0.35
C SER A 119 -5.76 -1.64 0.40
N VAL A 120 -4.94 -1.98 1.36
CA VAL A 120 -4.51 -3.35 1.65
C VAL A 120 -4.96 -3.72 3.05
N THR A 121 -5.53 -4.90 3.21
CA THR A 121 -5.97 -5.43 4.50
C THR A 121 -5.02 -6.49 5.03
N GLU A 122 -5.09 -6.77 6.34
CA GLU A 122 -4.34 -7.91 6.93
C GLU A 122 -4.72 -9.26 6.30
N LYS A 123 -5.95 -9.39 5.83
CA LYS A 123 -6.39 -10.59 5.10
C LYS A 123 -5.61 -10.77 3.80
N ASP A 124 -5.37 -9.68 3.06
CA ASP A 124 -4.58 -9.71 1.83
C ASP A 124 -3.13 -10.09 2.13
N VAL A 125 -2.56 -9.58 3.20
CA VAL A 125 -1.21 -9.94 3.66
C VAL A 125 -1.13 -11.44 3.99
N LYS A 126 -2.09 -11.98 4.76
CA LYS A 126 -2.16 -13.43 5.07
C LYS A 126 -2.28 -14.28 3.81
N GLN A 127 -3.10 -13.85 2.85
CA GLN A 127 -3.21 -14.53 1.56
C GLN A 127 -1.89 -14.51 0.78
N ALA A 128 -1.19 -13.36 0.75
CA ALA A 128 0.11 -13.25 0.10
C ALA A 128 1.18 -14.14 0.75
N LYS A 129 1.15 -14.28 2.07
CA LYS A 129 2.03 -15.21 2.81
C LYS A 129 1.80 -16.67 2.43
N ASN A 130 0.55 -17.06 2.19
CA ASN A 130 0.17 -18.43 1.86
C ASN A 130 0.38 -18.79 0.38
N LYS A 131 0.46 -17.81 -0.52
CA LYS A 131 0.77 -18.07 -1.94
C LYS A 131 2.21 -18.55 -2.10
N LYS A 132 2.44 -19.58 -2.94
CA LYS A 132 3.78 -19.98 -3.38
C LYS A 132 4.51 -18.78 -3.97
N LYS A 133 5.86 -18.72 -3.83
CA LYS A 133 6.68 -17.66 -4.47
C LYS A 133 6.24 -17.48 -5.92
N LEU A 134 5.92 -16.26 -6.32
CA LEU A 134 5.62 -15.92 -7.71
C LEU A 134 6.79 -16.40 -8.58
N ASN A 135 6.47 -17.21 -9.57
CA ASN A 135 7.45 -17.66 -10.54
C ASN A 135 7.92 -16.42 -11.32
N ARG A 136 9.24 -16.25 -11.50
CA ARG A 136 9.87 -15.08 -12.15
C ARG A 136 9.29 -14.76 -13.54
N GLN A 137 8.72 -15.75 -14.22
CA GLN A 137 8.12 -15.60 -15.54
C GLN A 137 6.77 -14.86 -15.57
N ASN A 138 6.09 -14.71 -14.42
CA ASN A 138 4.79 -14.03 -14.31
C ASN A 138 4.88 -12.62 -13.74
N ALA A 139 6.09 -12.10 -13.50
CA ALA A 139 6.34 -10.77 -12.95
C ALA A 139 6.80 -9.76 -14.03
N VAL A 140 6.79 -10.17 -15.30
CA VAL A 140 7.15 -9.32 -16.46
C VAL A 140 5.89 -8.89 -17.20
#